data_ad405d61b7cee2f3d79326519c5ec862
#
_entry.id   ad405d61b7cee2f3d79326519c5ec862
#
_cell.length_a   1.000
_cell.length_b   1.000
_cell.length_c   1.000
_cell.angle_alpha   90.00
_cell.angle_beta   90.00
_cell.angle_gamma   90.00
#
_symmetry.space_group_name_H-M   'P 1'
#
loop_
_entity.id
_entity.type
_entity.pdbx_description
1 polymer ?
#
loop_
_entity_poly.entity_id
_entity_poly.type
_entity_poly.pdbx_seq_one_letter_code
_entity_poly.pdbx_strand_id
1 'polypeptide(L)'
;PNVPMKDSGVEWIGQIPEHWEIIRSKFLFTQRKENSRKDDIQLSATQAYGVIPQEEYEKRTGKSVVKISLHLDKRKRVHLNDFVISMRSFQGGLERAWAEGCIRSSYVVLKPLRPIDPDYYGYLFKTPMYIKALQNTSNFIRDGQDLNFGNFSQVDLFIVPLAEQKQIVEYIKRQLGDFEIHLELLNQQIEKLKEYKTTFINDAVTGKIKVA
;
A
#
# COMPACT_ATOMS: atom_id res chain seq x y z
N PRO A 1 -26.96 6.37 2.21
CA PRO A 1 -28.03 5.74 1.45
C PRO A 1 -27.85 4.23 1.56
N ASN A 2 -28.95 3.51 1.91
CA ASN A 2 -28.95 2.05 1.96
C ASN A 2 -28.90 1.52 0.51
N VAL A 3 -27.72 1.13 0.07
CA VAL A 3 -27.56 0.43 -1.21
C VAL A 3 -27.93 -1.04 -0.97
N PRO A 4 -28.76 -1.67 -1.83
CA PRO A 4 -29.04 -3.09 -1.74
C PRO A 4 -27.74 -3.89 -1.80
N MET A 5 -27.60 -4.87 -0.93
CA MET A 5 -26.39 -5.68 -0.77
C MET A 5 -26.67 -7.13 -1.13
N LYS A 6 -25.67 -7.83 -1.67
CA LYS A 6 -25.68 -9.27 -1.93
C LYS A 6 -24.45 -9.95 -1.35
N ASP A 7 -24.56 -11.23 -1.06
CA ASP A 7 -23.41 -12.05 -0.74
C ASP A 7 -22.54 -12.20 -2.00
N SER A 8 -21.26 -11.95 -1.87
CA SER A 8 -20.31 -12.11 -2.97
C SER A 8 -20.01 -13.58 -3.30
N GLY A 9 -20.30 -14.52 -2.41
CA GLY A 9 -19.86 -15.91 -2.49
C GLY A 9 -18.35 -16.10 -2.25
N VAL A 10 -17.66 -15.06 -1.84
CA VAL A 10 -16.20 -15.05 -1.57
C VAL A 10 -15.95 -14.66 -0.14
N GLU A 11 -15.38 -15.58 0.65
CA GLU A 11 -15.24 -15.45 2.11
C GLU A 11 -14.57 -14.14 2.55
N TRP A 12 -13.47 -13.75 1.89
CA TRP A 12 -12.74 -12.55 2.28
C TRP A 12 -13.42 -11.23 1.87
N ILE A 13 -14.36 -11.28 0.91
CA ILE A 13 -15.09 -10.11 0.41
C ILE A 13 -16.38 -9.91 1.23
N GLY A 14 -17.13 -10.99 1.49
CA GLY A 14 -18.40 -10.93 2.21
C GLY A 14 -19.50 -10.25 1.39
N GLN A 15 -20.20 -9.30 2.00
CA GLN A 15 -21.31 -8.55 1.37
C GLN A 15 -20.81 -7.42 0.49
N ILE A 16 -21.39 -7.29 -0.70
CA ILE A 16 -21.11 -6.21 -1.66
C ILE A 16 -22.41 -5.58 -2.19
N PRO A 17 -22.38 -4.35 -2.71
CA PRO A 17 -23.50 -3.78 -3.45
C PRO A 17 -23.97 -4.73 -4.57
N GLU A 18 -25.27 -4.85 -4.78
CA GLU A 18 -25.85 -5.80 -5.75
C GLU A 18 -25.34 -5.60 -7.18
N HIS A 19 -25.03 -4.36 -7.56
CA HIS A 19 -24.54 -4.01 -8.89
C HIS A 19 -23.04 -4.26 -9.10
N TRP A 20 -22.29 -4.61 -8.03
CA TRP A 20 -20.88 -5.00 -8.18
C TRP A 20 -20.77 -6.45 -8.62
N GLU A 21 -19.76 -6.74 -9.43
CA GLU A 21 -19.48 -8.08 -9.95
C GLU A 21 -18.19 -8.63 -9.37
N ILE A 22 -18.14 -9.95 -9.18
CA ILE A 22 -16.94 -10.67 -8.78
C ILE A 22 -16.20 -11.15 -10.01
N ILE A 23 -14.88 -11.00 -9.99
CA ILE A 23 -14.01 -11.42 -11.08
C ILE A 23 -12.66 -11.90 -10.55
N ARG A 24 -12.07 -12.90 -11.19
CA ARG A 24 -10.68 -13.27 -10.93
C ARG A 24 -9.74 -12.12 -11.27
N SER A 25 -8.78 -11.84 -10.40
CA SER A 25 -7.83 -10.71 -10.58
C SER A 25 -7.07 -10.72 -11.90
N LYS A 26 -6.82 -11.91 -12.48
CA LYS A 26 -6.20 -12.06 -13.81
C LYS A 26 -7.01 -11.46 -14.97
N PHE A 27 -8.31 -11.24 -14.80
CA PHE A 27 -9.15 -10.59 -15.80
C PHE A 27 -9.25 -9.09 -15.62
N LEU A 28 -8.74 -8.58 -14.50
CA LEU A 28 -8.65 -7.16 -14.20
C LEU A 28 -7.24 -6.60 -14.35
N PHE A 29 -6.25 -7.43 -14.06
CA PHE A 29 -4.83 -7.11 -14.18
C PHE A 29 -4.07 -8.18 -14.95
N THR A 30 -3.04 -7.77 -15.66
CA THR A 30 -2.10 -8.70 -16.31
C THR A 30 -0.66 -8.35 -15.96
N GLN A 31 0.24 -9.29 -16.13
CA GLN A 31 1.66 -9.08 -15.93
C GLN A 31 2.23 -8.22 -17.06
N ARG A 32 2.91 -7.11 -16.71
CA ARG A 32 3.74 -6.36 -17.66
C ARG A 32 5.02 -7.14 -17.94
N LYS A 33 5.25 -7.44 -19.20
CA LYS A 33 6.43 -8.20 -19.68
C LYS A 33 7.37 -7.31 -20.48
N GLU A 34 7.60 -6.09 -20.00
CA GLU A 34 8.55 -5.14 -20.62
C GLU A 34 9.88 -5.19 -19.89
N ASN A 35 10.96 -5.28 -20.65
CA ASN A 35 12.31 -5.14 -20.11
C ASN A 35 12.65 -3.67 -19.89
N SER A 36 13.56 -3.41 -18.97
CA SER A 36 14.07 -2.06 -18.71
C SER A 36 14.74 -1.46 -19.94
N ARG A 37 14.67 -0.14 -20.04
CA ARG A 37 15.43 0.67 -21.00
C ARG A 37 16.76 1.10 -20.38
N LYS A 38 17.67 1.53 -21.24
CA LYS A 38 19.03 1.90 -20.84
C LYS A 38 19.09 3.11 -19.89
N ASP A 39 18.11 3.98 -20.02
CA ASP A 39 17.94 5.23 -19.27
C ASP A 39 16.93 5.13 -18.12
N ASP A 40 16.37 3.96 -17.87
CA ASP A 40 15.42 3.76 -16.78
C ASP A 40 16.08 3.94 -15.41
N ILE A 41 15.50 4.81 -14.59
CA ILE A 41 15.91 4.96 -13.18
C ILE A 41 15.59 3.70 -12.38
N GLN A 42 16.43 3.40 -11.40
CA GLN A 42 16.21 2.25 -10.54
C GLN A 42 15.19 2.58 -9.45
N LEU A 43 14.19 1.71 -9.31
CA LEU A 43 13.13 1.85 -8.32
C LEU A 43 13.30 0.85 -7.18
N SER A 44 12.78 1.23 -6.02
CA SER A 44 12.63 0.39 -4.83
C SER A 44 11.15 0.18 -4.51
N ALA A 45 10.75 -1.07 -4.32
CA ALA A 45 9.44 -1.39 -3.75
C ALA A 45 9.52 -1.40 -2.23
N THR A 46 8.75 -0.55 -1.60
CA THR A 46 8.75 -0.34 -0.14
C THR A 46 7.32 -0.37 0.39
N GLN A 47 7.13 -0.94 1.56
CA GLN A 47 5.79 -1.01 2.16
C GLN A 47 5.25 0.37 2.59
N ALA A 48 6.16 1.26 2.99
CA ALA A 48 5.78 2.59 3.50
C ALA A 48 5.51 3.62 2.39
N TYR A 49 6.23 3.51 1.26
CA TYR A 49 6.20 4.56 0.23
C TYR A 49 5.78 4.06 -1.16
N GLY A 50 5.43 2.77 -1.28
CA GLY A 50 5.17 2.15 -2.58
C GLY A 50 6.45 1.95 -3.40
N VAL A 51 6.32 2.01 -4.73
CA VAL A 51 7.46 1.90 -5.65
C VAL A 51 7.90 3.31 -6.03
N ILE A 52 9.08 3.70 -5.55
CA ILE A 52 9.69 5.03 -5.71
C ILE A 52 11.14 4.92 -6.19
N PRO A 53 11.73 6.01 -6.73
CA PRO A 53 13.15 6.06 -7.05
C PRO A 53 14.04 5.68 -5.85
N GLN A 54 15.12 4.91 -6.10
CA GLN A 54 16.04 4.51 -5.04
C GLN A 54 16.65 5.71 -4.31
N GLU A 55 17.00 6.76 -5.05
CA GLU A 55 17.55 7.99 -4.46
C GLU A 55 16.54 8.69 -3.52
N GLU A 56 15.27 8.68 -3.88
CA GLU A 56 14.22 9.24 -3.03
C GLU A 56 14.06 8.41 -1.75
N TYR A 57 14.10 7.08 -1.87
CA TYR A 57 14.06 6.20 -0.71
C TYR A 57 15.25 6.44 0.23
N GLU A 58 16.47 6.58 -0.32
CA GLU A 58 17.67 6.88 0.45
C GLU A 58 17.55 8.23 1.20
N LYS A 59 17.05 9.26 0.52
CA LYS A 59 16.81 10.58 1.13
C LYS A 59 15.79 10.53 2.28
N ARG A 60 14.71 9.79 2.09
CA ARG A 60 13.63 9.69 3.10
C ARG A 60 14.03 8.89 4.34
N THR A 61 14.85 7.87 4.17
CA THR A 61 15.13 6.89 5.24
C THR A 61 16.54 6.98 5.82
N GLY A 62 17.47 7.67 5.15
CA GLY A 62 18.89 7.65 5.48
C GLY A 62 19.58 6.31 5.23
N LYS A 63 18.89 5.34 4.63
CA LYS A 63 19.41 3.99 4.38
C LYS A 63 19.88 3.89 2.93
N SER A 64 21.12 3.47 2.73
CA SER A 64 21.66 3.22 1.40
C SER A 64 21.08 1.95 0.78
N VAL A 65 20.76 2.00 -0.51
CA VAL A 65 20.30 0.85 -1.30
C VAL A 65 21.44 0.36 -2.18
N VAL A 66 21.62 -0.95 -2.25
CA VAL A 66 22.62 -1.54 -3.13
C VAL A 66 22.30 -1.20 -4.59
N LYS A 67 23.10 -0.33 -5.19
CA LYS A 67 22.99 0.02 -6.61
C LYS A 67 23.55 -1.12 -7.45
N ILE A 68 22.70 -1.74 -8.25
CA ILE A 68 23.11 -2.82 -9.15
C ILE A 68 23.47 -2.17 -10.49
N SER A 69 24.74 -2.35 -10.91
CA SER A 69 25.24 -1.86 -12.21
C SER A 69 25.27 -2.94 -13.29
N LEU A 70 25.17 -4.23 -12.90
CA LEU A 70 25.24 -5.36 -13.81
C LEU A 70 23.84 -5.86 -14.19
N HIS A 71 23.70 -6.37 -15.43
CA HIS A 71 22.46 -6.98 -15.93
C HIS A 71 21.20 -6.09 -15.81
N LEU A 72 21.36 -4.81 -16.07
CA LEU A 72 20.22 -3.87 -16.05
C LEU A 72 19.17 -4.23 -17.10
N ASP A 73 19.59 -4.80 -18.22
CA ASP A 73 18.76 -5.30 -19.32
C ASP A 73 17.77 -6.39 -18.91
N LYS A 74 18.06 -7.12 -17.84
CA LYS A 74 17.17 -8.17 -17.29
C LYS A 74 16.13 -7.64 -16.31
N ARG A 75 16.18 -6.36 -15.97
CA ARG A 75 15.18 -5.75 -15.09
C ARG A 75 13.86 -5.57 -15.80
N LYS A 76 12.81 -5.44 -15.04
CA LYS A 76 11.45 -5.20 -15.55
C LYS A 76 11.14 -3.73 -15.51
N ARG A 77 10.57 -3.22 -16.61
CA ARG A 77 10.07 -1.86 -16.67
C ARG A 77 8.79 -1.71 -15.84
N VAL A 78 8.67 -0.58 -15.18
CA VAL A 78 7.53 -0.17 -14.38
C VAL A 78 7.04 1.16 -14.91
N HIS A 79 5.74 1.28 -15.09
CA HIS A 79 5.10 2.54 -15.45
C HIS A 79 4.37 3.13 -14.24
N LEU A 80 4.10 4.43 -14.31
CA LEU A 80 3.30 5.11 -13.30
C LEU A 80 1.97 4.38 -13.09
N ASN A 81 1.59 4.17 -11.83
CA ASN A 81 0.37 3.47 -11.41
C ASN A 81 0.33 1.95 -11.69
N ASP A 82 1.40 1.33 -12.16
CA ASP A 82 1.52 -0.12 -12.08
C ASP A 82 1.53 -0.59 -10.61
N PHE A 83 1.15 -1.84 -10.39
CA PHE A 83 1.28 -2.47 -9.07
C PHE A 83 2.39 -3.51 -9.10
N VAL A 84 3.12 -3.62 -8.00
CA VAL A 84 4.26 -4.52 -7.92
C VAL A 84 4.06 -5.55 -6.81
N ILE A 85 4.20 -6.83 -7.17
CA ILE A 85 4.34 -7.91 -6.22
C ILE A 85 5.83 -8.06 -5.92
N SER A 86 6.21 -7.83 -4.67
CA SER A 86 7.55 -8.00 -4.14
C SER A 86 7.60 -9.17 -3.17
N MET A 87 8.79 -9.56 -2.73
CA MET A 87 8.97 -10.60 -1.69
C MET A 87 8.23 -10.28 -0.38
N ARG A 88 7.92 -9.01 -0.11
CA ARG A 88 7.21 -8.58 1.10
C ARG A 88 5.71 -8.40 0.91
N SER A 89 5.19 -8.67 -0.27
CA SER A 89 3.74 -8.49 -0.55
C SER A 89 2.85 -9.43 0.27
N PHE A 90 3.38 -10.54 0.77
CA PHE A 90 2.69 -11.37 1.76
C PHE A 90 2.42 -10.66 3.09
N GLN A 91 3.26 -9.70 3.46
CA GLN A 91 3.17 -9.00 4.75
C GLN A 91 2.42 -7.68 4.62
N GLY A 92 2.67 -6.96 3.53
CA GLY A 92 2.21 -5.59 3.38
C GLY A 92 1.39 -5.30 2.11
N GLY A 93 0.93 -6.34 1.40
CA GLY A 93 0.16 -6.17 0.17
C GLY A 93 1.02 -5.74 -1.03
N LEU A 94 0.34 -5.33 -2.10
CA LEU A 94 1.00 -4.90 -3.33
C LEU A 94 1.41 -3.42 -3.24
N GLU A 95 2.49 -3.08 -3.95
CA GLU A 95 3.02 -1.72 -3.97
C GLU A 95 2.62 -1.00 -5.25
N ARG A 96 2.01 0.19 -5.13
CA ARG A 96 1.74 1.07 -6.28
C ARG A 96 2.99 1.81 -6.72
N ALA A 97 3.19 1.97 -8.03
CA ALA A 97 4.30 2.72 -8.60
C ALA A 97 3.96 4.23 -8.69
N TRP A 98 4.81 5.04 -8.09
CA TRP A 98 4.74 6.49 -8.10
C TRP A 98 5.70 7.14 -9.09
N ALA A 99 6.52 6.32 -9.76
CA ALA A 99 7.47 6.75 -10.79
C ALA A 99 7.60 5.68 -11.86
N GLU A 100 8.05 6.10 -13.04
CA GLU A 100 8.50 5.19 -14.10
C GLU A 100 9.96 4.85 -13.93
N GLY A 101 10.34 3.64 -14.36
CA GLY A 101 11.72 3.18 -14.25
C GLY A 101 11.82 1.66 -14.31
N CYS A 102 12.83 1.09 -13.65
CA CYS A 102 13.04 -0.34 -13.65
C CYS A 102 13.18 -0.93 -12.24
N ILE A 103 12.72 -2.18 -12.10
CA ILE A 103 12.75 -2.92 -10.84
C ILE A 103 13.38 -4.31 -11.03
N ARG A 104 13.69 -5.00 -9.94
CA ARG A 104 14.28 -6.34 -9.97
C ARG A 104 13.47 -7.31 -10.83
N SER A 105 14.15 -8.17 -11.57
CA SER A 105 13.55 -9.20 -12.43
C SER A 105 12.68 -10.22 -11.66
N SER A 106 12.99 -10.47 -10.38
CA SER A 106 12.23 -11.38 -9.50
C SER A 106 10.85 -10.83 -9.12
N TYR A 107 10.61 -9.52 -9.22
CA TYR A 107 9.32 -8.95 -8.90
C TYR A 107 8.33 -9.09 -10.05
N VAL A 108 7.03 -9.08 -9.75
CA VAL A 108 5.97 -9.10 -10.75
C VAL A 108 5.38 -7.70 -10.87
N VAL A 109 5.38 -7.17 -12.09
CA VAL A 109 4.75 -5.88 -12.39
C VAL A 109 3.39 -6.14 -13.00
N LEU A 110 2.35 -5.55 -12.42
CA LEU A 110 0.97 -5.68 -12.84
C LEU A 110 0.49 -4.40 -13.48
N LYS A 111 -0.15 -4.53 -14.64
CA LYS A 111 -0.86 -3.41 -15.29
C LYS A 111 -2.35 -3.73 -15.39
N PRO A 112 -3.24 -2.74 -15.27
CA PRO A 112 -4.67 -2.94 -15.44
C PRO A 112 -5.00 -3.27 -16.90
N LEU A 113 -6.04 -4.09 -17.11
CA LEU A 113 -6.58 -4.45 -18.42
C LEU A 113 -7.73 -3.52 -18.84
N ARG A 114 -8.24 -2.70 -17.92
CA ARG A 114 -9.30 -1.72 -18.14
C ARG A 114 -9.03 -0.46 -17.31
N PRO A 115 -9.70 0.66 -17.61
CA PRO A 115 -9.58 1.86 -16.78
C PRO A 115 -9.97 1.58 -15.33
N ILE A 116 -9.11 1.99 -14.41
CA ILE A 116 -9.30 1.88 -12.96
C ILE A 116 -8.87 3.20 -12.31
N ASP A 117 -9.30 3.41 -11.06
CA ASP A 117 -8.68 4.39 -10.19
C ASP A 117 -7.51 3.73 -9.43
N PRO A 118 -6.26 4.20 -9.64
CA PRO A 118 -5.09 3.59 -9.00
C PRO A 118 -5.06 3.78 -7.49
N ASP A 119 -5.64 4.85 -6.95
CA ASP A 119 -5.74 5.06 -5.51
C ASP A 119 -6.67 4.04 -4.88
N TYR A 120 -7.82 3.75 -5.55
CA TYR A 120 -8.77 2.75 -5.07
C TYR A 120 -8.12 1.38 -4.89
N TYR A 121 -7.44 0.88 -5.93
CA TYR A 121 -6.73 -0.40 -5.84
C TYR A 121 -5.50 -0.33 -4.94
N GLY A 122 -4.86 0.84 -4.84
CA GLY A 122 -3.82 1.09 -3.87
C GLY A 122 -4.28 0.85 -2.44
N TYR A 123 -5.45 1.37 -2.07
CA TYR A 123 -6.06 1.09 -0.76
C TYR A 123 -6.50 -0.36 -0.63
N LEU A 124 -7.21 -0.91 -1.61
CA LEU A 124 -7.70 -2.30 -1.57
C LEU A 124 -6.57 -3.30 -1.32
N PHE A 125 -5.48 -3.19 -2.07
CA PHE A 125 -4.35 -4.12 -1.99
C PHE A 125 -3.54 -4.01 -0.68
N LYS A 126 -3.82 -3.00 0.13
CA LYS A 126 -3.24 -2.82 1.47
C LYS A 126 -4.18 -3.24 2.59
N THR A 127 -5.41 -3.65 2.29
CA THR A 127 -6.33 -4.11 3.35
C THR A 127 -5.85 -5.44 3.93
N PRO A 128 -5.96 -5.64 5.26
CA PRO A 128 -5.61 -6.92 5.91
C PRO A 128 -6.37 -8.09 5.32
N MET A 129 -7.63 -7.89 4.91
CA MET A 129 -8.47 -8.94 4.31
C MET A 129 -7.92 -9.40 2.97
N TYR A 130 -7.54 -8.47 2.08
CA TYR A 130 -6.91 -8.81 0.81
C TYR A 130 -5.55 -9.49 0.99
N ILE A 131 -4.71 -8.99 1.91
CA ILE A 131 -3.41 -9.57 2.21
C ILE A 131 -3.59 -11.03 2.67
N LYS A 132 -4.54 -11.30 3.55
CA LYS A 132 -4.85 -12.65 4.01
C LYS A 132 -5.35 -13.54 2.87
N ALA A 133 -6.24 -13.04 1.99
CA ALA A 133 -6.71 -13.76 0.82
C ALA A 133 -5.55 -14.13 -0.11
N LEU A 134 -4.61 -13.21 -0.31
CA LEU A 134 -3.41 -13.45 -1.10
C LEU A 134 -2.49 -14.49 -0.44
N GLN A 135 -2.30 -14.44 0.87
CA GLN A 135 -1.57 -15.44 1.64
C GLN A 135 -2.16 -16.86 1.49
N ASN A 136 -3.48 -16.97 1.49
CA ASN A 136 -4.19 -18.25 1.36
C ASN A 136 -4.02 -18.92 -0.02
N THR A 137 -3.55 -18.19 -1.04
CA THR A 137 -3.25 -18.77 -2.36
C THR A 137 -1.93 -19.55 -2.41
N SER A 138 -1.12 -19.44 -1.38
CA SER A 138 0.13 -20.19 -1.27
C SER A 138 -0.04 -21.32 -0.27
N ASN A 139 0.20 -22.56 -0.68
CA ASN A 139 0.31 -23.69 0.24
C ASN A 139 1.45 -23.43 1.19
N PHE A 140 1.15 -23.43 2.49
CA PHE A 140 1.99 -23.18 3.64
C PHE A 140 3.50 -23.25 3.38
N ILE A 141 4.13 -22.12 3.55
CA ILE A 141 5.48 -21.80 3.22
C ILE A 141 6.44 -22.41 4.22
N ARG A 142 7.32 -23.25 3.72
CA ARG A 142 8.67 -23.37 4.25
C ARG A 142 9.56 -22.53 3.32
N ASP A 143 10.20 -21.53 3.94
CA ASP A 143 11.32 -20.76 3.39
C ASP A 143 11.33 -20.41 1.89
N GLY A 144 11.02 -19.16 1.57
CA GLY A 144 11.45 -18.54 0.32
C GLY A 144 10.53 -18.68 -0.88
N GLN A 145 9.25 -19.03 -0.74
CA GLN A 145 8.34 -19.00 -1.88
C GLN A 145 7.96 -17.54 -2.22
N ASP A 146 8.45 -17.11 -3.37
CA ASP A 146 8.11 -15.82 -3.94
C ASP A 146 6.64 -15.80 -4.37
N LEU A 147 5.90 -14.83 -3.87
CA LEU A 147 4.58 -14.53 -4.38
C LEU A 147 4.70 -14.22 -5.88
N ASN A 148 3.93 -14.91 -6.70
CA ASN A 148 4.00 -14.75 -8.15
C ASN A 148 2.65 -14.38 -8.76
N PHE A 149 2.62 -14.17 -10.06
CA PHE A 149 1.38 -13.85 -10.77
C PHE A 149 0.33 -14.96 -10.66
N GLY A 150 0.74 -16.22 -10.55
CA GLY A 150 -0.16 -17.37 -10.36
C GLY A 150 -0.95 -17.26 -9.07
N ASN A 151 -0.29 -16.89 -7.95
CA ASN A 151 -0.95 -16.64 -6.68
C ASN A 151 -1.92 -15.46 -6.78
N PHE A 152 -1.47 -14.32 -7.29
CA PHE A 152 -2.32 -13.16 -7.51
C PHE A 152 -3.54 -13.50 -8.35
N SER A 153 -3.37 -14.26 -9.45
CA SER A 153 -4.44 -14.59 -10.39
C SER A 153 -5.56 -15.45 -9.80
N GLN A 154 -5.35 -16.07 -8.66
CA GLN A 154 -6.35 -16.92 -7.97
C GLN A 154 -7.25 -16.10 -7.02
N VAL A 155 -6.84 -14.90 -6.63
CA VAL A 155 -7.63 -14.05 -5.75
C VAL A 155 -8.81 -13.47 -6.53
N ASP A 156 -10.01 -13.57 -5.98
CA ASP A 156 -11.17 -12.90 -6.51
C ASP A 156 -11.16 -11.43 -6.08
N LEU A 157 -11.51 -10.56 -7.02
CA LEU A 157 -11.72 -9.13 -6.80
C LEU A 157 -13.16 -8.78 -7.19
N PHE A 158 -13.56 -7.58 -6.88
CA PHE A 158 -14.84 -7.04 -7.34
C PHE A 158 -14.61 -5.90 -8.34
N ILE A 159 -15.52 -5.79 -9.29
CA ILE A 159 -15.58 -4.69 -10.25
C ILE A 159 -16.47 -3.61 -9.66
N VAL A 160 -15.87 -2.47 -9.37
CA VAL A 160 -16.56 -1.26 -8.95
C VAL A 160 -16.60 -0.31 -10.15
N PRO A 161 -17.74 0.32 -10.47
CA PRO A 161 -17.79 1.36 -11.50
C PRO A 161 -16.74 2.46 -11.24
N LEU A 162 -16.06 2.93 -12.28
CA LEU A 162 -14.96 3.88 -12.13
C LEU A 162 -15.38 5.18 -11.40
N ALA A 163 -16.62 5.62 -11.62
CA ALA A 163 -17.17 6.78 -10.91
C ALA A 163 -17.25 6.54 -9.40
N GLU A 164 -17.69 5.34 -8.99
CA GLU A 164 -17.75 4.96 -7.58
C GLU A 164 -16.36 4.78 -6.97
N GLN A 165 -15.40 4.19 -7.72
CA GLN A 165 -14.01 4.12 -7.26
C GLN A 165 -13.49 5.50 -6.86
N LYS A 166 -13.71 6.52 -7.70
CA LYS A 166 -13.31 7.91 -7.42
C LYS A 166 -14.02 8.48 -6.20
N GLN A 167 -15.33 8.28 -6.08
CA GLN A 167 -16.09 8.75 -4.92
C GLN A 167 -15.61 8.10 -3.61
N ILE A 168 -15.32 6.80 -3.63
CA ILE A 168 -14.77 6.08 -2.49
C ILE A 168 -13.40 6.64 -2.13
N VAL A 169 -12.53 6.87 -3.11
CA VAL A 169 -11.20 7.46 -2.90
C VAL A 169 -11.30 8.86 -2.29
N GLU A 170 -12.17 9.72 -2.82
CA GLU A 170 -12.40 11.07 -2.28
C GLU A 170 -12.89 11.02 -0.83
N TYR A 171 -13.82 10.10 -0.54
CA TYR A 171 -14.30 9.89 0.84
C TYR A 171 -13.16 9.46 1.76
N ILE A 172 -12.35 8.46 1.36
CA ILE A 172 -11.22 7.97 2.15
C ILE A 172 -10.21 9.10 2.39
N LYS A 173 -9.82 9.85 1.35
CA LYS A 173 -8.87 10.97 1.46
C LYS A 173 -9.35 12.04 2.42
N ARG A 174 -10.63 12.40 2.37
CA ARG A 174 -11.22 13.36 3.29
C ARG A 174 -11.14 12.87 4.74
N GLN A 175 -11.56 11.61 4.99
CA GLN A 175 -11.53 11.05 6.33
C GLN A 175 -10.09 10.93 6.87
N LEU A 176 -9.13 10.54 6.03
CA LEU A 176 -7.71 10.49 6.41
C LEU A 176 -7.17 11.88 6.76
N GLY A 177 -7.53 12.92 5.97
CA GLY A 177 -7.17 14.29 6.29
C GLY A 177 -7.73 14.76 7.65
N ASP A 178 -8.98 14.43 7.94
CA ASP A 178 -9.59 14.72 9.24
C ASP A 178 -8.85 14.00 10.38
N PHE A 179 -8.47 12.73 10.18
CA PHE A 179 -7.68 11.99 11.16
C PHE A 179 -6.29 12.58 11.40
N GLU A 180 -5.60 13.02 10.34
CA GLU A 180 -4.28 13.66 10.46
C GLU A 180 -4.35 14.94 11.31
N ILE A 181 -5.36 15.78 11.08
CA ILE A 181 -5.60 16.99 11.89
C ILE A 181 -5.83 16.61 13.37
N HIS A 182 -6.66 15.61 13.63
CA HIS A 182 -6.91 15.18 15.02
C HIS A 182 -5.66 14.61 15.69
N LEU A 183 -4.85 13.83 14.96
CA LEU A 183 -3.58 13.30 15.47
C LEU A 183 -2.59 14.42 15.82
N GLU A 184 -2.51 15.46 15.00
CA GLU A 184 -1.66 16.61 15.27
C GLU A 184 -2.10 17.35 16.54
N LEU A 185 -3.41 17.60 16.71
CA LEU A 185 -3.98 18.22 17.92
C LEU A 185 -3.69 17.38 19.17
N LEU A 186 -3.84 16.06 19.09
CA LEU A 186 -3.53 15.17 20.20
C LEU A 186 -2.04 15.21 20.58
N ASN A 187 -1.15 15.23 19.60
CA ASN A 187 0.27 15.34 19.84
C ASN A 187 0.63 16.68 20.52
N GLN A 188 0.04 17.79 20.09
CA GLN A 188 0.21 19.09 20.75
C GLN A 188 -0.28 19.08 22.21
N GLN A 189 -1.41 18.40 22.49
CA GLN A 189 -1.91 18.24 23.86
C GLN A 189 -0.95 17.41 24.73
N ILE A 190 -0.40 16.32 24.17
CA ILE A 190 0.59 15.48 24.85
C ILE A 190 1.83 16.30 25.23
N GLU A 191 2.35 17.12 24.33
CA GLU A 191 3.52 17.96 24.64
C GLU A 191 3.22 19.00 25.73
N LYS A 192 2.06 19.67 25.68
CA LYS A 192 1.65 20.59 26.75
C LYS A 192 1.51 19.91 28.12
N LEU A 193 0.99 18.68 28.14
CA LEU A 193 0.88 17.91 29.39
C LEU A 193 2.26 17.50 29.93
N LYS A 194 3.23 17.20 29.07
CA LYS A 194 4.62 16.96 29.48
C LYS A 194 5.27 18.21 30.08
N GLU A 195 5.07 19.35 29.43
CA GLU A 195 5.56 20.66 29.97
C GLU A 195 4.93 20.98 31.33
N TYR A 196 3.60 20.83 31.42
CA TYR A 196 2.88 21.03 32.67
C TYR A 196 3.39 20.13 33.80
N LYS A 197 3.57 18.82 33.52
CA LYS A 197 4.14 17.85 34.45
C LYS A 197 5.52 18.32 34.96
N THR A 198 6.37 18.76 34.04
CA THR A 198 7.73 19.21 34.39
C THR A 198 7.68 20.45 35.26
N THR A 199 6.86 21.44 34.89
CA THR A 199 6.67 22.68 35.66
C THR A 199 6.09 22.38 37.07
N PHE A 200 5.07 21.52 37.14
CA PHE A 200 4.45 21.12 38.38
C PHE A 200 5.46 20.47 39.34
N ILE A 201 6.30 19.55 38.83
CA ILE A 201 7.34 18.91 39.65
C ILE A 201 8.34 19.96 40.14
N ASN A 202 8.82 20.85 39.27
CA ASN A 202 9.75 21.90 39.65
C ASN A 202 9.16 22.83 40.71
N ASP A 203 7.93 23.25 40.56
CA ASP A 203 7.28 24.16 41.50
C ASP A 203 7.02 23.48 42.86
N ALA A 204 6.67 22.19 42.83
CA ALA A 204 6.50 21.43 44.07
C ALA A 204 7.81 21.21 44.81
N VAL A 205 8.90 20.81 44.16
CA VAL A 205 10.19 20.53 44.83
C VAL A 205 10.94 21.80 45.23
N THR A 206 10.65 22.92 44.56
CA THR A 206 11.24 24.24 44.92
C THR A 206 10.39 25.01 45.93
N GLY A 207 9.29 24.44 46.43
CA GLY A 207 8.43 25.06 47.47
C GLY A 207 7.56 26.20 46.96
N LYS A 208 7.39 26.35 45.64
CA LYS A 208 6.49 27.34 45.06
C LYS A 208 5.00 26.94 45.19
N ILE A 209 4.76 25.67 45.36
CA ILE A 209 3.42 25.10 45.63
C ILE A 209 3.40 24.58 47.05
N LYS A 210 2.40 25.01 47.83
CA LYS A 210 2.20 24.52 49.20
C LYS A 210 1.57 23.10 49.11
N VAL A 211 2.28 22.09 49.59
CA VAL A 211 1.85 20.67 49.52
C VAL A 211 1.39 20.09 50.85
N ALA A 212 1.38 20.88 51.91
CA ALA A 212 0.91 20.53 53.26
C ALA A 212 0.22 21.72 53.91
#